data_2a4ac2bf953e818af82d8dd883e9f925
#
_entry.id   2a4ac2bf953e818af82d8dd883e9f925
#
_cell.length_a   1.000
_cell.length_b   1.000
_cell.length_c   1.000
_cell.angle_alpha   90.00
_cell.angle_beta   90.00
_cell.angle_gamma   90.00
#
_symmetry.space_group_name_H-M   'P 1'
#
loop_
_entity.id
_entity.type
_entity.pdbx_description
1 polymer ?
#
loop_
_entity_poly.entity_id
_entity_poly.type
_entity_poly.pdbx_seq_one_letter_code
_entity_poly.pdbx_strand_id
1 'polypeptide(L)'
;DHIIISASAIPGNEKSISRIINELYRKGAEVIYDKLEGLHVSGHACQEELKIIHALTKPKFFIPVHGEQRHLQKHAALARQMGMNPKNILIADTGSVIECTPKTCKLAGTVPAGKILVDGTGVGDVGSVVLRDRKHLAQDGMIVVCVNLSSEDGSVLSGPDIISRGFVYMKDNEDLMDAMKMIATHSLEVCHNRNISDWATIKSTIKGDLSQFLFKNTKRNPMILPVIMEI
;
A
#
# COMPACT_ATOMS: atom_id res chain seq x y z
N ASP A 1 31.31 -25.99 -0.63
CA ASP A 1 30.58 -25.60 -1.86
C ASP A 1 30.77 -24.10 -2.06
N HIS A 2 30.98 -23.69 -3.33
CA HIS A 2 31.00 -22.29 -3.74
C HIS A 2 29.66 -21.91 -4.36
N ILE A 3 29.07 -20.81 -3.92
CA ILE A 3 27.78 -20.34 -4.42
C ILE A 3 27.96 -18.90 -4.92
N ILE A 4 27.60 -18.66 -6.17
CA ILE A 4 27.67 -17.33 -6.79
C ILE A 4 26.25 -16.78 -6.95
N ILE A 5 25.99 -15.62 -6.38
CA ILE A 5 24.71 -14.89 -6.51
C ILE A 5 24.93 -13.74 -7.49
N SER A 6 24.57 -13.96 -8.76
CA SER A 6 24.69 -12.97 -9.83
C SER A 6 23.52 -11.99 -9.91
N ALA A 7 22.66 -11.94 -8.91
CA ALA A 7 21.50 -11.04 -8.87
C ALA A 7 21.75 -9.84 -7.94
N SER A 8 21.24 -8.67 -8.33
CA SER A 8 21.16 -7.53 -7.43
C SER A 8 19.82 -7.53 -6.67
N ALA A 9 19.87 -7.14 -5.40
CA ALA A 9 18.65 -6.98 -4.60
C ALA A 9 17.72 -5.94 -5.23
N ILE A 10 16.46 -6.31 -5.44
CA ILE A 10 15.42 -5.34 -5.77
C ILE A 10 15.16 -4.51 -4.51
N PRO A 11 15.01 -3.17 -4.61
CA PRO A 11 14.71 -2.31 -3.48
C PRO A 11 13.53 -2.86 -2.65
N GLY A 12 13.76 -3.03 -1.34
CA GLY A 12 12.81 -3.63 -0.40
C GLY A 12 13.03 -5.13 -0.10
N ASN A 13 13.83 -5.84 -0.89
CA ASN A 13 14.14 -7.26 -0.68
C ASN A 13 15.52 -7.51 -0.02
N GLU A 14 16.23 -6.46 0.36
CA GLU A 14 17.61 -6.54 0.87
C GLU A 14 17.71 -7.45 2.10
N LYS A 15 16.74 -7.34 3.03
CA LYS A 15 16.69 -8.17 4.24
C LYS A 15 16.51 -9.66 3.93
N SER A 16 15.68 -9.97 2.94
CA SER A 16 15.42 -11.35 2.52
C SER A 16 16.65 -11.98 1.89
N ILE A 17 17.34 -11.24 1.02
CA ILE A 17 18.58 -11.69 0.37
C ILE A 17 19.69 -11.86 1.41
N SER A 18 19.88 -10.89 2.31
CA SER A 18 20.84 -10.99 3.40
C SER A 18 20.59 -12.22 4.27
N ARG A 19 19.34 -12.55 4.55
CA ARG A 19 18.99 -13.77 5.27
C ARG A 19 19.42 -15.03 4.53
N ILE A 20 19.17 -15.12 3.23
CA ILE A 20 19.58 -16.27 2.40
C ILE A 20 21.10 -16.41 2.42
N ILE A 21 21.84 -15.33 2.22
CA ILE A 21 23.31 -15.34 2.26
C ILE A 21 23.81 -15.86 3.62
N ASN A 22 23.26 -15.36 4.72
CA ASN A 22 23.63 -15.82 6.06
C ASN A 22 23.34 -17.31 6.29
N GLU A 23 22.22 -17.82 5.77
CA GLU A 23 21.91 -19.26 5.87
C GLU A 23 22.89 -20.12 5.06
N LEU A 24 23.34 -19.65 3.90
CA LEU A 24 24.36 -20.35 3.10
C LEU A 24 25.71 -20.40 3.84
N TYR A 25 26.15 -19.29 4.45
CA TYR A 25 27.34 -19.27 5.30
C TYR A 25 27.22 -20.22 6.50
N ARG A 26 26.06 -20.27 7.17
CA ARG A 26 25.82 -21.22 8.26
C ARG A 26 25.94 -22.68 7.85
N LYS A 27 25.65 -22.98 6.59
CA LYS A 27 25.80 -24.31 6.00
C LYS A 27 27.23 -24.60 5.52
N GLY A 28 28.18 -23.68 5.72
CA GLY A 28 29.57 -23.82 5.35
C GLY A 28 29.86 -23.55 3.87
N ALA A 29 28.95 -22.89 3.16
CA ALA A 29 29.20 -22.49 1.78
C ALA A 29 30.04 -21.21 1.74
N GLU A 30 30.94 -21.11 0.78
CA GLU A 30 31.57 -19.85 0.38
C GLU A 30 30.65 -19.15 -0.62
N VAL A 31 30.24 -17.91 -0.28
CA VAL A 31 29.24 -17.18 -1.07
C VAL A 31 29.85 -15.91 -1.66
N ILE A 32 29.81 -15.82 -2.99
CA ILE A 32 30.28 -14.65 -3.75
C ILE A 32 29.04 -13.89 -4.21
N TYR A 33 28.85 -12.66 -3.73
CA TYR A 33 27.61 -11.89 -3.96
C TYR A 33 27.79 -10.38 -4.08
N ASP A 34 29.04 -9.89 -4.00
CA ASP A 34 29.32 -8.47 -3.98
C ASP A 34 29.24 -7.86 -5.39
N LYS A 35 28.76 -6.60 -5.46
CA LYS A 35 28.79 -5.78 -6.67
C LYS A 35 30.21 -5.48 -7.16
N LEU A 36 31.18 -5.47 -6.25
CA LEU A 36 32.60 -5.23 -6.56
C LEU A 36 33.22 -6.36 -7.39
N GLU A 37 32.66 -7.56 -7.31
CA GLU A 37 33.12 -8.72 -8.08
C GLU A 37 32.64 -8.71 -9.54
N GLY A 38 31.85 -7.71 -9.95
CA GLY A 38 31.37 -7.60 -11.33
C GLY A 38 30.44 -8.72 -11.79
N LEU A 39 29.82 -9.44 -10.85
CA LEU A 39 29.00 -10.62 -11.11
C LEU A 39 27.67 -10.32 -11.81
N HIS A 40 27.17 -9.10 -11.63
CA HIS A 40 25.88 -8.67 -12.19
C HIS A 40 26.08 -7.62 -13.28
N VAL A 41 25.54 -7.90 -14.46
CA VAL A 41 25.44 -6.94 -15.56
C VAL A 41 23.98 -6.58 -15.77
N SER A 42 23.69 -5.26 -15.81
CA SER A 42 22.33 -4.79 -16.09
C SER A 42 21.85 -5.26 -17.45
N GLY A 43 20.60 -5.73 -17.53
CA GLY A 43 19.93 -6.00 -18.79
C GLY A 43 19.48 -4.74 -19.55
N HIS A 44 19.50 -3.58 -18.87
CA HIS A 44 19.18 -2.29 -19.50
C HIS A 44 20.42 -1.67 -20.11
N ALA A 45 20.27 -1.18 -21.36
CA ALA A 45 21.34 -0.49 -22.07
C ALA A 45 21.74 0.82 -21.36
N CYS A 46 23.04 1.12 -21.36
CA CYS A 46 23.56 2.40 -20.93
C CYS A 46 23.34 3.49 -21.98
N GLN A 47 23.59 4.76 -21.63
CA GLN A 47 23.31 5.90 -22.50
C GLN A 47 24.00 5.80 -23.86
N GLU A 48 25.26 5.37 -23.91
CA GLU A 48 26.01 5.27 -25.16
C GLU A 48 25.51 4.12 -26.06
N GLU A 49 25.10 3.02 -25.45
CA GLU A 49 24.49 1.90 -26.19
C GLU A 49 23.13 2.32 -26.81
N LEU A 50 22.32 3.12 -26.09
CA LEU A 50 21.08 3.68 -26.63
C LEU A 50 21.36 4.61 -27.82
N LYS A 51 22.42 5.42 -27.77
CA LYS A 51 22.85 6.25 -28.90
C LYS A 51 23.24 5.42 -30.11
N ILE A 52 24.01 4.33 -29.90
CA ILE A 52 24.43 3.42 -30.96
C ILE A 52 23.20 2.83 -31.66
N ILE A 53 22.25 2.28 -30.91
CA ILE A 53 21.03 1.71 -31.47
C ILE A 53 20.22 2.78 -32.22
N HIS A 54 20.07 3.98 -31.67
CA HIS A 54 19.37 5.08 -32.35
C HIS A 54 20.05 5.47 -33.68
N ALA A 55 21.37 5.57 -33.67
CA ALA A 55 22.14 5.90 -34.86
C ALA A 55 22.08 4.83 -35.96
N LEU A 56 22.07 3.56 -35.57
CA LEU A 56 21.98 2.44 -36.50
C LEU A 56 20.58 2.28 -37.11
N THR A 57 19.53 2.42 -36.29
CA THR A 57 18.13 2.21 -36.71
C THR A 57 17.55 3.42 -37.43
N LYS A 58 18.06 4.63 -37.18
CA LYS A 58 17.59 5.90 -37.74
C LYS A 58 16.06 6.01 -37.75
N PRO A 59 15.40 5.87 -36.60
CA PRO A 59 13.95 5.77 -36.53
C PRO A 59 13.29 7.07 -37.02
N LYS A 60 12.17 6.95 -37.73
CA LYS A 60 11.36 8.11 -38.13
C LYS A 60 10.59 8.68 -36.95
N PHE A 61 10.07 7.83 -36.11
CA PHE A 61 9.36 8.14 -34.86
C PHE A 61 10.00 7.44 -33.69
N PHE A 62 9.93 8.06 -32.53
CA PHE A 62 10.51 7.53 -31.31
C PHE A 62 9.52 7.58 -30.15
N ILE A 63 9.32 6.45 -29.50
CA ILE A 63 8.39 6.29 -28.40
C ILE A 63 9.16 5.61 -27.27
N PRO A 64 9.65 6.35 -26.26
CA PRO A 64 10.27 5.73 -25.10
C PRO A 64 9.22 5.00 -24.28
N VAL A 65 9.50 3.78 -23.90
CA VAL A 65 8.63 2.93 -23.07
C VAL A 65 9.42 2.35 -21.89
N HIS A 66 8.70 1.89 -20.88
CA HIS A 66 9.24 1.29 -19.69
C HIS A 66 9.94 2.27 -18.74
N GLY A 67 9.60 2.18 -17.47
CA GLY A 67 10.14 3.03 -16.42
C GLY A 67 9.19 4.18 -16.00
N GLU A 68 9.72 5.06 -15.17
CA GLU A 68 9.00 6.24 -14.69
C GLU A 68 9.08 7.39 -15.70
N GLN A 69 8.24 8.40 -15.55
CA GLN A 69 8.21 9.58 -16.41
C GLN A 69 9.58 10.25 -16.57
N ARG A 70 10.38 10.29 -15.50
CA ARG A 70 11.77 10.82 -15.57
C ARG A 70 12.67 10.04 -16.53
N HIS A 71 12.50 8.72 -16.61
CA HIS A 71 13.27 7.87 -17.53
C HIS A 71 12.84 8.12 -18.99
N LEU A 72 11.53 8.20 -19.24
CA LEU A 72 10.98 8.49 -20.56
C LEU A 72 11.46 9.86 -21.07
N GLN A 73 11.44 10.90 -20.21
CA GLN A 73 11.92 12.24 -20.55
C GLN A 73 13.43 12.27 -20.85
N LYS A 74 14.24 11.56 -20.05
CA LYS A 74 15.69 11.46 -20.30
C LYS A 74 16.01 10.74 -21.60
N HIS A 75 15.28 9.65 -21.92
CA HIS A 75 15.45 8.91 -23.16
C HIS A 75 14.99 9.74 -24.38
N ALA A 76 13.90 10.48 -24.25
CA ALA A 76 13.46 11.44 -25.27
C ALA A 76 14.47 12.58 -25.48
N ALA A 77 15.10 13.07 -24.41
CA ALA A 77 16.16 14.08 -24.51
C ALA A 77 17.38 13.56 -25.28
N LEU A 78 17.73 12.29 -25.05
CA LEU A 78 18.80 11.62 -25.80
C LEU A 78 18.51 11.56 -27.28
N ALA A 79 17.28 11.18 -27.67
CA ALA A 79 16.86 11.18 -29.08
C ALA A 79 16.96 12.57 -29.73
N ARG A 80 16.61 13.64 -28.99
CA ARG A 80 16.79 15.03 -29.47
C ARG A 80 18.28 15.38 -29.67
N GLN A 81 19.15 14.99 -28.74
CA GLN A 81 20.59 15.18 -28.87
C GLN A 81 21.17 14.46 -30.10
N MET A 82 20.59 13.34 -30.49
CA MET A 82 20.92 12.60 -31.70
C MET A 82 20.37 13.25 -32.99
N GLY A 83 19.76 14.43 -32.90
CA GLY A 83 19.25 15.19 -34.05
C GLY A 83 17.81 14.84 -34.44
N MET A 84 17.09 14.08 -33.65
CA MET A 84 15.70 13.73 -33.97
C MET A 84 14.77 14.95 -33.80
N ASN A 85 13.87 15.12 -34.74
CA ASN A 85 12.85 16.19 -34.69
C ASN A 85 11.95 15.96 -33.45
N PRO A 86 11.80 16.94 -32.54
CA PRO A 86 10.95 16.83 -31.36
C PRO A 86 9.50 16.43 -31.64
N LYS A 87 8.96 16.80 -32.81
CA LYS A 87 7.60 16.43 -33.26
C LYS A 87 7.43 14.94 -33.55
N ASN A 88 8.52 14.22 -33.72
CA ASN A 88 8.55 12.78 -33.97
C ASN A 88 8.83 11.95 -32.71
N ILE A 89 8.94 12.61 -31.55
CA ILE A 89 9.16 11.98 -30.26
C ILE A 89 7.87 12.05 -29.47
N LEU A 90 7.26 10.90 -29.17
CA LEU A 90 6.01 10.81 -28.43
C LEU A 90 6.26 10.15 -27.09
N ILE A 91 5.93 10.87 -26.02
CA ILE A 91 5.88 10.32 -24.66
C ILE A 91 4.41 10.12 -24.31
N ALA A 92 4.02 8.91 -23.99
CA ALA A 92 2.65 8.52 -23.75
C ALA A 92 2.48 7.94 -22.35
N ASP A 93 1.34 8.21 -21.73
CA ASP A 93 0.94 7.61 -20.48
C ASP A 93 0.36 6.20 -20.69
N THR A 94 0.34 5.39 -19.66
CA THR A 94 -0.31 4.07 -19.68
C THR A 94 -1.78 4.21 -20.07
N GLY A 95 -2.20 3.43 -21.05
CA GLY A 95 -3.55 3.51 -21.62
C GLY A 95 -3.68 4.43 -22.84
N SER A 96 -2.66 5.21 -23.18
CA SER A 96 -2.69 6.00 -24.42
C SER A 96 -2.61 5.09 -25.65
N VAL A 97 -3.48 5.34 -26.61
CA VAL A 97 -3.45 4.69 -27.92
C VAL A 97 -2.59 5.52 -28.87
N ILE A 98 -1.59 4.88 -29.47
CA ILE A 98 -0.71 5.52 -30.45
C ILE A 98 -1.02 4.92 -31.82
N GLU A 99 -1.42 5.78 -32.74
CA GLU A 99 -1.64 5.41 -34.13
C GLU A 99 -0.42 5.80 -34.98
N CYS A 100 0.25 4.80 -35.56
CA CYS A 100 1.41 4.99 -36.39
C CYS A 100 1.14 4.54 -37.83
N THR A 101 1.50 5.38 -38.78
CA THR A 101 1.54 5.09 -40.20
C THR A 101 2.97 5.31 -40.75
N PRO A 102 3.30 4.94 -41.97
CA PRO A 102 4.60 5.29 -42.54
C PRO A 102 4.89 6.81 -42.58
N LYS A 103 3.86 7.63 -42.49
CA LYS A 103 4.00 9.10 -42.61
C LYS A 103 3.80 9.83 -41.26
N THR A 104 2.97 9.31 -40.35
CA THR A 104 2.55 10.00 -39.15
C THR A 104 2.54 9.06 -37.95
N CYS A 105 2.83 9.58 -36.76
CA CYS A 105 2.63 8.89 -35.49
C CYS A 105 2.04 9.88 -34.48
N LYS A 106 0.89 9.56 -33.89
CA LYS A 106 0.12 10.49 -33.03
C LYS A 106 -0.60 9.75 -31.91
N LEU A 107 -0.92 10.46 -30.84
CA LEU A 107 -1.86 9.99 -29.84
C LEU A 107 -3.28 10.03 -30.41
N ALA A 108 -4.01 8.92 -30.41
CA ALA A 108 -5.29 8.74 -31.09
C ALA A 108 -6.46 8.45 -30.13
N GLY A 109 -6.19 8.38 -28.83
CA GLY A 109 -7.21 8.12 -27.81
C GLY A 109 -6.64 7.43 -26.58
N THR A 110 -7.53 6.87 -25.76
CA THR A 110 -7.17 6.14 -24.55
C THR A 110 -8.01 4.87 -24.40
N VAL A 111 -7.43 3.86 -23.77
CA VAL A 111 -8.11 2.66 -23.32
C VAL A 111 -8.03 2.57 -21.79
N PRO A 112 -8.96 1.86 -21.14
CA PRO A 112 -8.86 1.62 -19.70
C PRO A 112 -7.51 1.02 -19.36
N ALA A 113 -6.81 1.65 -18.43
CA ALA A 113 -5.50 1.23 -17.95
C ALA A 113 -5.41 1.51 -16.45
N GLY A 114 -4.57 0.76 -15.75
CA GLY A 114 -4.38 0.92 -14.32
C GLY A 114 -3.84 -0.34 -13.67
N LYS A 115 -3.79 -0.31 -12.35
CA LYS A 115 -3.38 -1.47 -11.56
C LYS A 115 -4.56 -2.41 -11.40
N ILE A 116 -4.39 -3.65 -11.81
CA ILE A 116 -5.29 -4.74 -11.48
C ILE A 116 -4.70 -5.45 -10.27
N LEU A 117 -5.43 -5.42 -9.16
CA LEU A 117 -5.01 -6.05 -7.92
C LEU A 117 -5.47 -7.51 -7.93
N VAL A 118 -4.59 -8.40 -7.48
CA VAL A 118 -4.88 -9.83 -7.32
C VAL A 118 -4.77 -10.18 -5.85
N ASP A 119 -5.80 -10.81 -5.30
CA ASP A 119 -5.87 -11.23 -3.90
C ASP A 119 -6.46 -12.65 -3.81
N GLY A 120 -5.62 -13.62 -3.49
CA GLY A 120 -6.02 -15.02 -3.56
C GLY A 120 -6.44 -15.43 -4.97
N THR A 121 -7.68 -15.87 -5.13
CA THR A 121 -8.28 -16.23 -6.42
C THR A 121 -9.01 -15.06 -7.10
N GLY A 122 -9.17 -13.94 -6.39
CA GLY A 122 -9.85 -12.73 -6.89
C GLY A 122 -8.94 -11.88 -7.77
N VAL A 123 -9.44 -11.42 -8.90
CA VAL A 123 -8.72 -10.54 -9.83
C VAL A 123 -9.54 -9.28 -10.06
N GLY A 124 -9.04 -8.14 -9.59
CA GLY A 124 -9.68 -6.84 -9.78
C GLY A 124 -10.83 -6.53 -8.81
N ASP A 125 -11.14 -7.42 -7.87
CA ASP A 125 -12.23 -7.30 -6.89
C ASP A 125 -11.80 -6.66 -5.56
N VAL A 126 -10.50 -6.47 -5.33
CA VAL A 126 -9.96 -5.81 -4.14
C VAL A 126 -10.00 -4.30 -4.32
N GLY A 127 -11.00 -3.66 -3.71
CA GLY A 127 -11.15 -2.21 -3.75
C GLY A 127 -10.19 -1.47 -2.82
N SER A 128 -10.06 -0.16 -3.04
CA SER A 128 -9.22 0.75 -2.23
C SER A 128 -9.63 0.77 -0.75
N VAL A 129 -10.90 0.54 -0.44
CA VAL A 129 -11.42 0.48 0.94
C VAL A 129 -10.81 -0.71 1.69
N VAL A 130 -10.84 -1.91 1.09
CA VAL A 130 -10.28 -3.13 1.69
C VAL A 130 -8.78 -2.98 1.94
N LEU A 131 -8.05 -2.41 1.00
CA LEU A 131 -6.60 -2.18 1.16
C LEU A 131 -6.30 -1.16 2.26
N ARG A 132 -7.09 -0.09 2.34
CA ARG A 132 -6.97 0.90 3.42
C ARG A 132 -7.24 0.27 4.78
N ASP A 133 -8.29 -0.54 4.90
CA ASP A 133 -8.65 -1.19 6.14
C ASP A 133 -7.58 -2.21 6.57
N ARG A 134 -7.06 -3.02 5.64
CA ARG A 134 -5.93 -3.92 5.92
C ARG A 134 -4.67 -3.18 6.38
N LYS A 135 -4.37 -2.04 5.76
CA LYS A 135 -3.24 -1.20 6.17
C LYS A 135 -3.44 -0.66 7.58
N HIS A 136 -4.63 -0.16 7.89
CA HIS A 136 -4.98 0.36 9.21
C HIS A 136 -4.88 -0.73 10.28
N LEU A 137 -5.47 -1.91 10.03
CA LEU A 137 -5.38 -3.07 10.91
C LEU A 137 -3.92 -3.51 11.15
N ALA A 138 -3.09 -3.49 10.12
CA ALA A 138 -1.68 -3.88 10.23
C ALA A 138 -0.83 -2.87 11.01
N GLN A 139 -1.19 -1.59 10.99
CA GLN A 139 -0.44 -0.52 11.67
C GLN A 139 -0.78 -0.44 13.15
N ASP A 140 -2.06 -0.34 13.50
CA ASP A 140 -2.51 0.01 14.84
C ASP A 140 -3.43 -1.04 15.48
N GLY A 141 -3.80 -2.08 14.73
CA GLY A 141 -4.69 -3.13 15.23
C GLY A 141 -6.15 -2.70 15.31
N MET A 142 -6.95 -3.43 16.10
CA MET A 142 -8.38 -3.17 16.24
C MET A 142 -8.86 -3.31 17.68
N ILE A 143 -9.94 -2.60 17.96
CA ILE A 143 -10.71 -2.66 19.20
C ILE A 143 -12.17 -2.93 18.84
N VAL A 144 -12.76 -3.95 19.44
CA VAL A 144 -14.19 -4.24 19.36
C VAL A 144 -14.83 -3.82 20.68
N VAL A 145 -15.93 -3.07 20.60
CA VAL A 145 -16.73 -2.65 21.76
C VAL A 145 -18.08 -3.30 21.63
N CYS A 146 -18.39 -4.26 22.50
CA CYS A 146 -19.68 -4.98 22.50
C CYS A 146 -20.58 -4.43 23.59
N VAL A 147 -21.84 -4.14 23.24
CA VAL A 147 -22.85 -3.66 24.19
C VAL A 147 -24.21 -4.25 23.84
N ASN A 148 -24.96 -4.61 24.87
CA ASN A 148 -26.37 -5.03 24.74
C ASN A 148 -27.28 -3.89 25.24
N LEU A 149 -28.21 -3.49 24.40
CA LEU A 149 -29.22 -2.48 24.72
C LEU A 149 -30.61 -3.13 24.79
N SER A 150 -31.45 -2.56 25.65
CA SER A 150 -32.88 -2.93 25.75
C SER A 150 -33.62 -2.44 24.49
N SER A 151 -34.43 -3.31 23.91
CA SER A 151 -35.34 -2.97 22.81
C SER A 151 -36.50 -2.06 23.24
N GLU A 152 -36.82 -2.00 24.55
CA GLU A 152 -37.94 -1.23 25.07
C GLU A 152 -37.59 0.25 25.26
N ASP A 153 -36.42 0.54 25.86
CA ASP A 153 -36.05 1.89 26.29
C ASP A 153 -34.65 2.33 25.87
N GLY A 154 -33.89 1.45 25.18
CA GLY A 154 -32.52 1.73 24.76
C GLY A 154 -31.50 1.77 25.90
N SER A 155 -31.88 1.32 27.12
CA SER A 155 -30.95 1.26 28.26
C SER A 155 -29.89 0.19 28.07
N VAL A 156 -28.73 0.37 28.70
CA VAL A 156 -27.64 -0.59 28.65
C VAL A 156 -27.96 -1.77 29.58
N LEU A 157 -28.15 -2.95 29.02
CA LEU A 157 -28.40 -4.19 29.76
C LEU A 157 -27.10 -4.89 30.19
N SER A 158 -26.09 -4.88 29.33
CA SER A 158 -24.77 -5.42 29.67
C SER A 158 -23.68 -4.84 28.77
N GLY A 159 -22.44 -4.86 29.27
CA GLY A 159 -21.29 -4.23 28.64
C GLY A 159 -21.07 -2.79 29.11
N PRO A 160 -20.26 -1.96 28.42
CA PRO A 160 -19.49 -2.31 27.22
C PRO A 160 -18.33 -3.25 27.51
N ASP A 161 -18.24 -4.33 26.76
CA ASP A 161 -17.08 -5.23 26.78
C ASP A 161 -16.11 -4.84 25.65
N ILE A 162 -14.82 -4.79 26.01
CA ILE A 162 -13.78 -4.36 25.05
C ILE A 162 -12.82 -5.49 24.77
N ILE A 163 -12.64 -5.77 23.48
CA ILE A 163 -11.69 -6.75 22.97
C ILE A 163 -10.65 -6.03 22.11
N SER A 164 -9.37 -6.24 22.42
CA SER A 164 -8.24 -5.68 21.66
C SER A 164 -7.52 -6.78 20.88
N ARG A 165 -7.16 -6.48 19.63
CA ARG A 165 -6.32 -7.33 18.78
C ARG A 165 -5.32 -6.48 17.99
N GLY A 166 -4.02 -6.81 18.15
CA GLY A 166 -2.95 -6.11 17.44
C GLY A 166 -2.66 -4.69 17.91
N PHE A 167 -3.41 -4.16 18.88
CA PHE A 167 -3.21 -2.84 19.45
C PHE A 167 -2.41 -2.90 20.75
N VAL A 168 -2.97 -3.45 21.83
CA VAL A 168 -2.32 -3.64 23.13
C VAL A 168 -2.59 -5.04 23.64
N TYR A 169 -1.66 -5.57 24.45
CA TYR A 169 -1.89 -6.80 25.19
C TYR A 169 -2.72 -6.46 26.42
N MET A 170 -3.91 -7.03 26.50
CA MET A 170 -4.93 -6.63 27.50
C MET A 170 -4.46 -6.80 28.94
N LYS A 171 -3.75 -7.90 29.26
CA LYS A 171 -3.28 -8.20 30.61
C LYS A 171 -2.25 -7.20 31.17
N ASP A 172 -1.50 -6.55 30.30
CA ASP A 172 -0.44 -5.60 30.69
C ASP A 172 -0.94 -4.14 30.66
N ASN A 173 -2.23 -3.92 30.33
CA ASN A 173 -2.80 -2.59 30.13
C ASN A 173 -4.21 -2.47 30.73
N GLU A 174 -4.41 -2.99 31.95
CA GLU A 174 -5.72 -3.01 32.62
C GLU A 174 -6.28 -1.59 32.80
N ASP A 175 -5.46 -0.64 33.25
CA ASP A 175 -5.88 0.77 33.42
C ASP A 175 -6.39 1.39 32.12
N LEU A 176 -5.75 1.09 30.98
CA LEU A 176 -6.18 1.57 29.68
C LEU A 176 -7.50 0.92 29.25
N MET A 177 -7.67 -0.37 29.54
CA MET A 177 -8.90 -1.11 29.24
C MET A 177 -10.08 -0.57 30.06
N ASP A 178 -9.87 -0.30 31.34
CA ASP A 178 -10.90 0.26 32.23
C ASP A 178 -11.26 1.69 31.82
N ALA A 179 -10.28 2.53 31.49
CA ALA A 179 -10.53 3.86 30.96
C ALA A 179 -11.34 3.83 29.65
N MET A 180 -11.05 2.90 28.73
CA MET A 180 -11.85 2.73 27.52
C MET A 180 -13.29 2.31 27.81
N LYS A 181 -13.51 1.40 28.78
CA LYS A 181 -14.85 1.01 29.22
C LYS A 181 -15.62 2.22 29.77
N MET A 182 -15.00 3.00 30.65
CA MET A 182 -15.61 4.21 31.21
C MET A 182 -16.04 5.20 30.10
N ILE A 183 -15.19 5.43 29.12
CA ILE A 183 -15.50 6.31 28.00
C ILE A 183 -16.66 5.78 27.16
N ALA A 184 -16.63 4.50 26.82
CA ALA A 184 -17.71 3.87 26.06
C ALA A 184 -19.05 3.92 26.81
N THR A 185 -19.04 3.68 28.15
CA THR A 185 -20.21 3.82 29.02
C THR A 185 -20.73 5.26 28.99
N HIS A 186 -19.83 6.24 29.19
CA HIS A 186 -20.22 7.66 29.14
C HIS A 186 -20.81 8.07 27.78
N SER A 187 -20.24 7.60 26.68
CA SER A 187 -20.78 7.86 25.35
C SER A 187 -22.21 7.31 25.18
N LEU A 188 -22.48 6.12 25.72
CA LEU A 188 -23.81 5.50 25.72
C LEU A 188 -24.80 6.29 26.58
N GLU A 189 -24.41 6.71 27.79
CA GLU A 189 -25.22 7.53 28.68
C GLU A 189 -25.58 8.89 28.04
N VAL A 190 -24.63 9.53 27.37
CA VAL A 190 -24.87 10.79 26.64
C VAL A 190 -25.87 10.56 25.50
N CYS A 191 -25.77 9.48 24.76
CA CYS A 191 -26.73 9.14 23.71
C CYS A 191 -28.15 8.90 24.30
N HIS A 192 -28.22 8.07 25.35
CA HIS A 192 -29.49 7.79 26.03
C HIS A 192 -30.16 9.05 26.56
N ASN A 193 -29.44 9.90 27.30
CA ASN A 193 -29.95 11.16 27.86
C ASN A 193 -30.40 12.16 26.79
N ARG A 194 -29.89 12.05 25.56
CA ARG A 194 -30.30 12.88 24.42
C ARG A 194 -31.41 12.23 23.57
N ASN A 195 -31.95 11.10 24.01
CA ASN A 195 -32.92 10.29 23.26
C ASN A 195 -32.45 9.95 21.84
N ILE A 196 -31.15 9.64 21.67
CA ILE A 196 -30.59 9.21 20.41
C ILE A 196 -30.79 7.70 20.31
N SER A 197 -31.69 7.27 19.44
CA SER A 197 -31.99 5.84 19.15
C SER A 197 -31.36 5.35 17.84
N ASP A 198 -30.76 6.25 17.05
CA ASP A 198 -30.12 5.88 15.79
C ASP A 198 -28.76 5.20 16.05
N TRP A 199 -28.69 3.93 15.66
CA TRP A 199 -27.50 3.10 15.86
C TRP A 199 -26.25 3.62 15.15
N ALA A 200 -26.39 4.26 13.99
CA ALA A 200 -25.27 4.84 13.28
C ALA A 200 -24.65 5.98 14.08
N THR A 201 -25.47 6.81 14.69
CA THR A 201 -25.05 7.91 15.57
C THR A 201 -24.41 7.38 16.85
N ILE A 202 -25.01 6.40 17.52
CA ILE A 202 -24.44 5.80 18.75
C ILE A 202 -23.06 5.19 18.45
N LYS A 203 -22.95 4.38 17.39
CA LYS A 203 -21.66 3.79 16.96
C LYS A 203 -20.61 4.85 16.61
N SER A 204 -21.04 5.93 15.95
CA SER A 204 -20.15 7.04 15.59
C SER A 204 -19.63 7.80 16.82
N THR A 205 -20.49 8.01 17.83
CA THR A 205 -20.13 8.67 19.10
C THR A 205 -19.10 7.84 19.87
N ILE A 206 -19.38 6.56 20.11
CA ILE A 206 -18.45 5.64 20.79
C ILE A 206 -17.10 5.61 20.06
N LYS A 207 -17.13 5.48 18.74
CA LYS A 207 -15.91 5.46 17.91
C LYS A 207 -15.13 6.76 18.01
N GLY A 208 -15.81 7.91 17.97
CA GLY A 208 -15.20 9.25 18.04
C GLY A 208 -14.49 9.48 19.37
N ASP A 209 -15.19 9.23 20.48
CA ASP A 209 -14.69 9.48 21.84
C ASP A 209 -13.50 8.56 22.16
N LEU A 210 -13.61 7.28 21.81
CA LEU A 210 -12.51 6.33 21.99
C LEU A 210 -11.30 6.65 21.10
N SER A 211 -11.51 7.02 19.82
CA SER A 211 -10.41 7.42 18.93
C SER A 211 -9.65 8.61 19.48
N GLN A 212 -10.36 9.63 19.95
CA GLN A 212 -9.77 10.83 20.52
C GLN A 212 -8.95 10.51 21.78
N PHE A 213 -9.52 9.72 22.68
CA PHE A 213 -8.86 9.29 23.91
C PHE A 213 -7.58 8.49 23.61
N LEU A 214 -7.69 7.50 22.75
CA LEU A 214 -6.57 6.62 22.41
C LEU A 214 -5.45 7.38 21.71
N PHE A 215 -5.78 8.23 20.75
CA PHE A 215 -4.77 9.05 20.09
C PHE A 215 -4.07 10.01 21.04
N LYS A 216 -4.80 10.63 21.99
CA LYS A 216 -4.21 11.52 23.01
C LYS A 216 -3.21 10.78 23.89
N ASN A 217 -3.54 9.57 24.32
CA ASN A 217 -2.75 8.81 25.30
C ASN A 217 -1.66 7.92 24.67
N THR A 218 -1.89 7.39 23.47
CA THR A 218 -1.00 6.39 22.86
C THR A 218 -0.35 6.86 21.56
N LYS A 219 -0.83 7.96 20.97
CA LYS A 219 -0.48 8.42 19.62
C LYS A 219 -0.76 7.37 18.52
N ARG A 220 -1.60 6.39 18.81
CA ARG A 220 -2.03 5.34 17.89
C ARG A 220 -3.53 5.47 17.64
N ASN A 221 -3.97 4.99 16.48
CA ASN A 221 -5.35 5.10 16.06
C ASN A 221 -5.88 3.74 15.57
N PRO A 222 -6.14 2.79 16.50
CA PRO A 222 -6.65 1.48 16.12
C PRO A 222 -8.02 1.59 15.45
N MET A 223 -8.36 0.58 14.64
CA MET A 223 -9.71 0.47 14.09
C MET A 223 -10.70 0.14 15.21
N ILE A 224 -11.67 1.01 15.46
CA ILE A 224 -12.70 0.81 16.48
C ILE A 224 -13.98 0.31 15.82
N LEU A 225 -14.47 -0.83 16.29
CA LEU A 225 -15.68 -1.49 15.79
C LEU A 225 -16.71 -1.64 16.92
N PRO A 226 -17.67 -0.71 17.05
CA PRO A 226 -18.78 -0.87 17.98
C PRO A 226 -19.79 -1.89 17.45
N VAL A 227 -20.09 -2.89 18.26
CA VAL A 227 -21.09 -3.94 18.03
C VAL A 227 -22.22 -3.73 19.04
N ILE A 228 -23.38 -3.35 18.55
CA ILE A 228 -24.57 -3.14 19.37
C ILE A 228 -25.52 -4.28 19.08
N MET A 229 -25.97 -4.96 20.12
CA MET A 229 -27.00 -5.99 20.08
C MET A 229 -28.21 -5.47 20.85
N GLU A 230 -29.39 -5.69 20.32
CA GLU A 230 -30.66 -5.32 20.92
C GLU A 230 -31.34 -6.59 21.43
N ILE A 231 -31.77 -6.57 22.68
CA ILE A 231 -32.40 -7.71 23.36
C ILE A 231 -33.72 -7.29 23.96
#